data_a1cc7ed91898a2b5a39a4c366953b5c3
#
_entry.id   a1cc7ed91898a2b5a39a4c366953b5c3
#
_cell.length_a   1.000
_cell.length_b   1.000
_cell.length_c   1.000
_cell.angle_alpha   90.00
_cell.angle_beta   90.00
_cell.angle_gamma   90.00
#
_symmetry.space_group_name_H-M   'P 1'
#
loop_
_entity.id
_entity.type
_entity.pdbx_description
1 polymer ?
#
loop_
_entity_poly.entity_id
_entity_poly.type
_entity_poly.pdbx_seq_one_letter_code
_entity_poly.pdbx_strand_id
1 'polypeptide(L)'
;MSDFPYPGKFTFVDVEIPNLNNDCICAISIIVIDEGKEIVRTTELINPETFFSANNIKIHHIHRKDVLSARTLKEFWHDYGRYFEEPYIIGAHNAMSDISVINKDLARFNTEIKARRYIDTMDITEQFYYKGNQQKGDLKLCNIADRLGIELDHHNPQSDVNACCEIVKYMHHYFAMDLQPFIKPIKPTRLRPPKNPAIPSARQMRIFLDYVQKQIIDKTPLAEISLFRAKKRGDQAYSKGDYEGVILNYELAAQKNWQGVDVYLRLAEIYDSLNMSYDAHRILEKGIRTLKKKGKDWKILKAVQTRIASARHRSNTQTRTRHSALETDRQKAKNHQENLPDQTEGTQAIKKRAVDHSSCQNQKNTHITNGSLAEQESLKAQVRHRKARQHSSRRRRQMAHSESIKKQPD
;
A
#
# COMPACT_ATOMS: atom_id res chain seq x y z
N MET A 1 -4.99 -7.71 30.25
CA MET A 1 -5.83 -7.39 29.09
C MET A 1 -7.07 -8.29 29.19
N SER A 2 -8.26 -7.77 28.98
CA SER A 2 -9.46 -8.62 28.94
C SER A 2 -9.40 -9.54 27.72
N ASP A 3 -9.91 -10.78 27.86
CA ASP A 3 -10.05 -11.72 26.75
C ASP A 3 -10.83 -11.09 25.58
N PHE A 4 -10.66 -11.64 24.39
CA PHE A 4 -11.43 -11.20 23.23
C PHE A 4 -12.89 -11.63 23.41
N PRO A 5 -13.88 -10.75 23.19
CA PRO A 5 -15.24 -10.97 23.67
C PRO A 5 -16.07 -11.97 22.88
N TYR A 6 -15.60 -12.40 21.71
CA TYR A 6 -16.35 -13.31 20.84
C TYR A 6 -15.72 -14.71 20.82
N PRO A 7 -16.51 -15.77 20.92
CA PRO A 7 -16.05 -17.12 20.69
C PRO A 7 -15.65 -17.32 19.23
N GLY A 8 -14.81 -18.33 18.99
CA GLY A 8 -14.33 -18.67 17.65
C GLY A 8 -12.89 -18.26 17.41
N LYS A 9 -12.46 -18.38 16.15
CA LYS A 9 -11.06 -18.23 15.75
C LYS A 9 -10.88 -17.03 14.84
N PHE A 10 -9.97 -16.14 15.23
CA PHE A 10 -9.70 -14.90 14.49
C PHE A 10 -8.20 -14.74 14.27
N THR A 11 -7.83 -14.22 13.10
CA THR A 11 -6.49 -13.75 12.80
C THR A 11 -6.56 -12.28 12.40
N PHE A 12 -6.20 -11.40 13.32
CA PHE A 12 -6.01 -9.99 12.98
C PHE A 12 -4.66 -9.84 12.31
N VAL A 13 -4.62 -9.05 11.25
CA VAL A 13 -3.42 -8.85 10.43
C VAL A 13 -3.30 -7.40 9.98
N ASP A 14 -2.06 -6.92 9.89
CA ASP A 14 -1.66 -5.68 9.25
C ASP A 14 -0.36 -5.89 8.50
N VAL A 15 -0.21 -5.29 7.32
CA VAL A 15 0.98 -5.45 6.48
C VAL A 15 1.51 -4.13 5.96
N GLU A 16 2.85 -4.04 5.84
CA GLU A 16 3.51 -2.95 5.15
C GLU A 16 4.00 -3.38 3.77
N ILE A 17 3.86 -2.48 2.79
CA ILE A 17 4.19 -2.74 1.40
C ILE A 17 5.43 -1.95 0.98
N PRO A 18 6.40 -2.57 0.27
CA PRO A 18 7.64 -1.89 -0.10
C PRO A 18 7.44 -0.82 -1.18
N ASN A 19 6.41 -0.94 -2.01
CA ASN A 19 6.18 -0.05 -3.14
C ASN A 19 4.71 -0.01 -3.60
N LEU A 20 4.40 0.84 -4.58
CA LEU A 20 3.03 1.07 -5.07
C LEU A 20 2.49 -0.04 -6.03
N ASN A 21 3.23 -1.13 -6.26
CA ASN A 21 2.69 -2.27 -7.03
C ASN A 21 1.58 -2.99 -6.25
N ASN A 22 1.62 -2.92 -4.91
CA ASN A 22 0.69 -3.60 -4.03
C ASN A 22 0.63 -5.11 -4.32
N ASP A 23 1.79 -5.74 -4.50
CA ASP A 23 1.91 -7.13 -4.91
C ASP A 23 2.89 -7.96 -4.06
N CYS A 24 3.50 -7.35 -3.05
CA CYS A 24 4.33 -7.99 -2.05
C CYS A 24 4.34 -7.18 -0.75
N ILE A 25 4.79 -7.80 0.34
CA ILE A 25 4.85 -7.20 1.66
C ILE A 25 6.29 -7.12 2.18
N CYS A 26 6.60 -6.12 3.02
CA CYS A 26 7.91 -5.99 3.68
C CYS A 26 7.85 -6.09 5.21
N ALA A 27 6.66 -6.11 5.77
CA ALA A 27 6.40 -6.47 7.16
C ALA A 27 5.00 -7.05 7.29
N ILE A 28 4.82 -7.90 8.30
CA ILE A 28 3.53 -8.47 8.67
C ILE A 28 3.43 -8.55 10.18
N SER A 29 2.29 -8.16 10.72
CA SER A 29 1.95 -8.36 12.12
C SER A 29 0.65 -9.15 12.22
N ILE A 30 0.60 -10.14 13.11
CA ILE A 30 -0.60 -10.92 13.39
C ILE A 30 -0.87 -11.02 14.88
N ILE A 31 -2.16 -11.03 15.21
CA ILE A 31 -2.70 -11.46 16.51
C ILE A 31 -3.70 -12.57 16.23
N VAL A 32 -3.43 -13.75 16.78
CA VAL A 32 -4.33 -14.90 16.61
C VAL A 32 -5.08 -15.16 17.90
N ILE A 33 -6.38 -15.27 17.78
CA ILE A 33 -7.31 -15.52 18.88
C ILE A 33 -8.01 -16.85 18.63
N ASP A 34 -8.03 -17.69 19.65
CA ASP A 34 -8.73 -18.96 19.67
C ASP A 34 -9.63 -19.00 20.91
N GLU A 35 -10.95 -19.11 20.69
CA GLU A 35 -11.98 -19.12 21.74
C GLU A 35 -11.81 -18.01 22.79
N GLY A 36 -11.63 -16.78 22.29
CA GLY A 36 -11.46 -15.58 23.10
C GLY A 36 -10.05 -15.33 23.64
N LYS A 37 -9.13 -16.29 23.54
CA LYS A 37 -7.77 -16.18 24.06
C LYS A 37 -6.77 -15.87 22.96
N GLU A 38 -5.87 -14.93 23.22
CA GLU A 38 -4.73 -14.68 22.33
C GLU A 38 -3.73 -15.83 22.44
N ILE A 39 -3.47 -16.53 21.32
CA ILE A 39 -2.57 -17.68 21.26
C ILE A 39 -1.29 -17.39 20.49
N VAL A 40 -1.29 -16.37 19.61
CA VAL A 40 -0.11 -15.90 18.87
C VAL A 40 -0.15 -14.39 18.78
N ARG A 41 1.01 -13.77 18.98
CA ARG A 41 1.29 -12.37 18.64
C ARG A 41 2.69 -12.31 18.06
N THR A 42 2.81 -11.89 16.83
CA THR A 42 4.12 -11.72 16.20
C THR A 42 4.12 -10.58 15.19
N THR A 43 5.27 -9.93 15.06
CA THR A 43 5.54 -8.91 14.05
C THR A 43 6.89 -9.23 13.43
N GLU A 44 6.93 -9.37 12.13
CA GLU A 44 8.14 -9.74 11.42
C GLU A 44 8.38 -8.89 10.19
N LEU A 45 9.64 -8.56 9.97
CA LEU A 45 10.10 -8.06 8.68
C LEU A 45 10.11 -9.21 7.66
N ILE A 46 9.67 -8.90 6.46
CA ILE A 46 9.64 -9.86 5.34
C ILE A 46 10.54 -9.33 4.23
N ASN A 47 11.39 -10.20 3.68
CA ASN A 47 12.15 -9.85 2.49
C ASN A 47 11.26 -9.99 1.24
N PRO A 48 10.81 -8.88 0.64
CA PRO A 48 9.92 -8.91 -0.51
C PRO A 48 10.66 -9.22 -1.82
N GLU A 49 11.99 -9.32 -1.79
CA GLU A 49 12.85 -9.52 -2.97
C GLU A 49 12.61 -8.50 -4.10
N THR A 50 12.18 -7.30 -3.75
CA THR A 50 11.85 -6.22 -4.68
C THR A 50 12.41 -4.87 -4.21
N PHE A 51 12.17 -3.82 -5.00
CA PHE A 51 12.57 -2.46 -4.66
C PHE A 51 11.62 -1.82 -3.64
N PHE A 52 12.12 -0.78 -2.96
CA PHE A 52 11.37 0.05 -2.04
C PHE A 52 11.15 1.44 -2.63
N SER A 53 9.92 1.95 -2.59
CA SER A 53 9.65 3.32 -3.01
C SER A 53 9.90 4.30 -1.87
N ALA A 54 10.42 5.48 -2.20
CA ALA A 54 10.68 6.52 -1.21
C ALA A 54 9.41 6.97 -0.44
N ASN A 55 8.24 6.88 -1.09
CA ASN A 55 6.98 7.24 -0.44
C ASN A 55 6.58 6.20 0.62
N ASN A 56 6.73 4.92 0.32
CA ASN A 56 6.44 3.85 1.27
C ASN A 56 7.41 3.89 2.46
N ILE A 57 8.72 4.07 2.19
CA ILE A 57 9.73 4.24 3.25
C ILE A 57 9.39 5.41 4.18
N LYS A 58 8.86 6.53 3.66
CA LYS A 58 8.44 7.67 4.50
C LYS A 58 7.28 7.33 5.43
N ILE A 59 6.45 6.36 5.05
CA ILE A 59 5.26 5.97 5.79
C ILE A 59 5.65 5.02 6.92
N HIS A 60 6.27 3.90 6.58
CA HIS A 60 6.55 2.80 7.53
C HIS A 60 8.01 2.75 8.01
N HIS A 61 8.91 3.60 7.49
CA HIS A 61 10.33 3.71 7.84
C HIS A 61 11.19 2.44 7.62
N ILE A 62 10.65 1.40 6.99
CA ILE A 62 11.38 0.18 6.67
C ILE A 62 12.16 0.41 5.38
N HIS A 63 13.47 0.16 5.42
CA HIS A 63 14.36 0.25 4.27
C HIS A 63 14.72 -1.14 3.75
N ARG A 64 15.13 -1.23 2.50
CA ARG A 64 15.61 -2.49 1.92
C ARG A 64 16.71 -3.15 2.76
N LYS A 65 17.62 -2.38 3.33
CA LYS A 65 18.70 -2.90 4.18
C LYS A 65 18.19 -3.65 5.41
N ASP A 66 17.02 -3.26 5.94
CA ASP A 66 16.44 -3.80 7.16
C ASP A 66 15.85 -5.20 6.94
N VAL A 67 15.47 -5.51 5.70
CA VAL A 67 14.84 -6.79 5.31
C VAL A 67 15.78 -7.75 4.56
N LEU A 68 17.03 -7.38 4.31
CA LEU A 68 17.96 -8.23 3.53
C LEU A 68 18.23 -9.59 4.16
N SER A 69 18.23 -9.68 5.49
CA SER A 69 18.39 -10.90 6.25
C SER A 69 17.06 -11.47 6.78
N ALA A 70 15.96 -10.78 6.52
CA ALA A 70 14.65 -11.26 6.92
C ALA A 70 14.23 -12.44 6.02
N ARG A 71 13.39 -13.31 6.58
CA ARG A 71 12.78 -14.40 5.83
C ARG A 71 11.79 -13.89 4.77
N THR A 72 11.53 -14.70 3.77
CA THR A 72 10.52 -14.45 2.76
C THR A 72 9.11 -14.71 3.31
N LEU A 73 8.07 -14.22 2.61
CA LEU A 73 6.68 -14.55 2.98
C LEU A 73 6.42 -16.07 2.91
N LYS A 74 7.08 -16.80 2.02
CA LYS A 74 6.96 -18.27 1.94
C LYS A 74 7.38 -18.95 3.23
N GLU A 75 8.50 -18.51 3.82
CA GLU A 75 9.02 -19.07 5.07
C GLU A 75 8.12 -18.67 6.27
N PHE A 76 7.61 -17.43 6.31
CA PHE A 76 6.59 -17.01 7.28
C PHE A 76 5.32 -17.87 7.16
N TRP A 77 4.87 -18.12 5.93
CA TRP A 77 3.66 -18.88 5.67
C TRP A 77 3.75 -20.34 6.09
N HIS A 78 4.94 -20.91 6.05
CA HIS A 78 5.20 -22.26 6.56
C HIS A 78 4.82 -22.37 8.05
N ASP A 79 5.14 -21.36 8.85
CA ASP A 79 4.93 -21.40 10.29
C ASP A 79 3.52 -20.93 10.71
N TYR A 80 3.01 -19.89 10.04
CA TYR A 80 1.79 -19.19 10.44
C TYR A 80 0.63 -19.30 9.44
N GLY A 81 0.83 -19.87 8.28
CA GLY A 81 -0.20 -19.96 7.22
C GLY A 81 -1.47 -20.68 7.65
N ARG A 82 -1.37 -21.64 8.60
CA ARG A 82 -2.51 -22.34 9.21
C ARG A 82 -3.54 -21.41 9.85
N TYR A 83 -3.13 -20.22 10.29
CA TYR A 83 -4.02 -19.23 10.90
C TYR A 83 -4.75 -18.38 9.86
N PHE A 84 -4.46 -18.56 8.58
CA PHE A 84 -5.14 -17.96 7.45
C PHE A 84 -5.99 -18.96 6.66
N GLU A 85 -6.37 -20.07 7.32
CA GLU A 85 -7.25 -21.10 6.78
C GLU A 85 -8.53 -21.20 7.61
N GLU A 86 -9.57 -21.86 7.09
CA GLU A 86 -10.75 -22.18 7.91
C GLU A 86 -10.35 -22.97 9.17
N PRO A 87 -10.95 -22.72 10.33
CA PRO A 87 -12.12 -21.86 10.54
C PRO A 87 -11.80 -20.40 10.91
N TYR A 88 -10.56 -19.93 10.76
CA TYR A 88 -10.17 -18.57 11.15
C TYR A 88 -10.87 -17.51 10.30
N ILE A 89 -11.30 -16.42 10.97
CA ILE A 89 -11.85 -15.21 10.37
C ILE A 89 -10.73 -14.16 10.35
N ILE A 90 -10.45 -13.59 9.19
CA ILE A 90 -9.41 -12.56 9.05
C ILE A 90 -9.97 -11.22 9.52
N GLY A 91 -9.27 -10.54 10.42
CA GLY A 91 -9.62 -9.19 10.89
C GLY A 91 -8.55 -8.18 10.47
N ALA A 92 -8.95 -7.03 9.93
CA ALA A 92 -8.03 -5.93 9.62
C ALA A 92 -8.77 -4.60 9.50
N HIS A 93 -8.04 -3.51 9.29
CA HIS A 93 -8.61 -2.21 8.94
C HIS A 93 -8.49 -1.95 7.44
N ASN A 94 -9.61 -1.87 6.72
CA ASN A 94 -9.67 -1.98 5.26
C ASN A 94 -9.18 -3.36 4.77
N ALA A 95 -9.70 -4.40 5.38
CA ALA A 95 -9.22 -5.79 5.36
C ALA A 95 -8.96 -6.35 3.95
N MET A 96 -9.76 -5.95 2.95
CA MET A 96 -9.56 -6.42 1.58
C MET A 96 -8.26 -5.91 0.94
N SER A 97 -7.68 -4.81 1.44
CA SER A 97 -6.36 -4.33 1.02
C SER A 97 -5.28 -5.34 1.42
N ASP A 98 -5.22 -5.70 2.69
CA ASP A 98 -4.24 -6.64 3.25
C ASP A 98 -4.39 -8.04 2.65
N ILE A 99 -5.61 -8.56 2.62
CA ILE A 99 -5.94 -9.85 2.01
C ILE A 99 -5.50 -9.89 0.55
N SER A 100 -5.74 -8.82 -0.22
CA SER A 100 -5.36 -8.75 -1.63
C SER A 100 -3.85 -8.75 -1.83
N VAL A 101 -3.11 -7.99 -1.03
CA VAL A 101 -1.65 -7.91 -1.13
C VAL A 101 -0.99 -9.21 -0.70
N ILE A 102 -1.41 -9.79 0.43
CA ILE A 102 -0.91 -11.09 0.90
C ILE A 102 -1.13 -12.16 -0.17
N ASN A 103 -2.34 -12.24 -0.73
CA ASN A 103 -2.65 -13.23 -1.77
C ASN A 103 -1.82 -13.04 -3.05
N LYS A 104 -1.56 -11.80 -3.46
CA LYS A 104 -0.69 -11.53 -4.63
C LYS A 104 0.75 -11.99 -4.39
N ASP A 105 1.27 -11.74 -3.19
CA ASP A 105 2.62 -12.18 -2.83
C ASP A 105 2.69 -13.72 -2.73
N LEU A 106 1.71 -14.36 -2.09
CA LEU A 106 1.58 -15.81 -1.99
C LEU A 106 1.44 -16.50 -3.35
N ALA A 107 0.80 -15.85 -4.32
CA ALA A 107 0.66 -16.40 -5.69
C ALA A 107 2.02 -16.65 -6.36
N ARG A 108 3.10 -15.98 -5.93
CA ARG A 108 4.49 -16.28 -6.37
C ARG A 108 4.93 -17.69 -5.99
N PHE A 109 4.31 -18.25 -4.96
CA PHE A 109 4.61 -19.55 -4.39
C PHE A 109 3.48 -20.58 -4.62
N ASN A 110 2.54 -20.28 -5.52
CA ASN A 110 1.36 -21.10 -5.82
C ASN A 110 0.51 -21.42 -4.59
N THR A 111 0.37 -20.46 -3.70
CA THR A 111 -0.49 -20.58 -2.51
C THR A 111 -1.33 -19.32 -2.31
N GLU A 112 -2.31 -19.38 -1.43
CA GLU A 112 -3.23 -18.29 -1.14
C GLU A 112 -3.80 -18.41 0.28
N ILE A 113 -4.48 -17.35 0.78
CA ILE A 113 -5.30 -17.40 1.98
C ILE A 113 -6.47 -18.35 1.72
N LYS A 114 -6.65 -19.34 2.59
CA LYS A 114 -7.76 -20.32 2.50
C LYS A 114 -8.93 -20.01 3.44
N ALA A 115 -8.78 -19.03 4.35
CA ALA A 115 -9.90 -18.49 5.11
C ALA A 115 -10.94 -17.89 4.14
N ARG A 116 -12.21 -18.10 4.43
CA ARG A 116 -13.31 -17.67 3.56
C ARG A 116 -14.08 -16.48 4.09
N ARG A 117 -13.74 -16.01 5.27
CA ARG A 117 -14.48 -14.95 5.98
C ARG A 117 -13.52 -13.91 6.54
N TYR A 118 -14.00 -12.68 6.59
CA TYR A 118 -13.27 -11.57 7.18
C TYR A 118 -14.20 -10.62 7.93
N ILE A 119 -13.63 -9.85 8.82
CA ILE A 119 -14.21 -8.65 9.43
C ILE A 119 -13.33 -7.44 9.09
N ASP A 120 -13.96 -6.29 8.92
CA ASP A 120 -13.28 -5.03 8.61
C ASP A 120 -13.62 -3.99 9.67
N THR A 121 -12.62 -3.54 10.43
CA THR A 121 -12.83 -2.55 11.47
C THR A 121 -13.26 -1.18 10.93
N MET A 122 -12.95 -0.89 9.66
CA MET A 122 -13.45 0.30 8.97
C MET A 122 -14.96 0.19 8.75
N ASP A 123 -15.45 -0.95 8.24
CA ASP A 123 -16.88 -1.20 8.05
C ASP A 123 -17.65 -1.18 9.38
N ILE A 124 -17.10 -1.84 10.42
CA ILE A 124 -17.67 -1.83 11.77
C ILE A 124 -17.84 -0.38 12.26
N THR A 125 -16.80 0.43 12.10
CA THR A 125 -16.82 1.83 12.53
C THR A 125 -17.82 2.65 11.72
N GLU A 126 -17.84 2.47 10.41
CA GLU A 126 -18.74 3.19 9.51
C GLU A 126 -20.21 2.87 9.79
N GLN A 127 -20.55 1.57 9.78
CA GLN A 127 -21.95 1.14 9.83
C GLN A 127 -22.51 1.12 11.25
N PHE A 128 -21.70 0.72 12.23
CA PHE A 128 -22.14 0.55 13.60
C PHE A 128 -21.97 1.81 14.44
N TYR A 129 -20.75 2.42 14.43
CA TYR A 129 -20.41 3.56 15.27
C TYR A 129 -20.92 4.88 14.70
N TYR A 130 -20.59 5.18 13.44
CA TYR A 130 -21.02 6.42 12.79
C TYR A 130 -22.41 6.34 12.19
N LYS A 131 -22.92 5.16 11.88
CA LYS A 131 -24.24 4.95 11.24
C LYS A 131 -24.41 5.80 9.97
N GLY A 132 -23.35 5.91 9.16
CA GLY A 132 -23.32 6.67 7.92
C GLY A 132 -23.13 8.20 8.09
N ASN A 133 -22.92 8.70 9.32
CA ASN A 133 -22.70 10.13 9.59
C ASN A 133 -21.22 10.54 9.69
N GLN A 134 -20.31 9.74 9.11
CA GLN A 134 -18.88 10.02 9.10
C GLN A 134 -18.54 11.19 8.14
N GLN A 135 -17.50 11.95 8.50
CA GLN A 135 -16.89 12.94 7.64
C GLN A 135 -15.67 12.36 6.92
N LYS A 136 -15.18 13.07 5.88
CA LYS A 136 -14.00 12.64 5.16
C LYS A 136 -12.81 12.49 6.11
N GLY A 137 -12.26 11.28 6.16
CA GLY A 137 -11.10 10.93 6.97
C GLY A 137 -11.42 10.33 8.34
N ASP A 138 -12.65 10.40 8.82
CA ASP A 138 -13.06 9.84 10.12
C ASP A 138 -12.78 8.34 10.22
N LEU A 139 -12.83 7.63 9.09
CA LEU A 139 -12.59 6.19 9.01
C LEU A 139 -11.10 5.80 8.92
N LYS A 140 -10.17 6.74 8.99
CA LYS A 140 -8.75 6.41 9.12
C LYS A 140 -8.47 5.80 10.49
N LEU A 141 -7.65 4.75 10.53
CA LEU A 141 -7.31 4.04 11.76
C LEU A 141 -6.84 5.00 12.87
N CYS A 142 -5.96 5.95 12.54
CA CYS A 142 -5.46 6.95 13.50
C CYS A 142 -6.56 7.83 14.08
N ASN A 143 -7.56 8.23 13.27
CA ASN A 143 -8.66 9.07 13.74
C ASN A 143 -9.67 8.28 14.59
N ILE A 144 -9.91 7.02 14.23
CA ILE A 144 -10.73 6.10 15.02
C ILE A 144 -10.05 5.84 16.36
N ALA A 145 -8.77 5.47 16.36
CA ALA A 145 -7.99 5.20 17.55
C ALA A 145 -7.97 6.40 18.51
N ASP A 146 -7.69 7.61 18.01
CA ASP A 146 -7.74 8.84 18.83
C ASP A 146 -9.14 9.06 19.42
N ARG A 147 -10.18 8.87 18.64
CA ARG A 147 -11.57 9.07 19.07
C ARG A 147 -12.01 8.09 20.14
N LEU A 148 -11.56 6.84 20.04
CA LEU A 148 -11.88 5.78 21.00
C LEU A 148 -10.90 5.73 22.18
N GLY A 149 -9.82 6.54 22.16
CA GLY A 149 -8.79 6.57 23.18
C GLY A 149 -7.89 5.32 23.18
N ILE A 150 -7.73 4.69 22.01
CA ILE A 150 -6.83 3.56 21.77
C ILE A 150 -5.43 4.13 21.47
N GLU A 151 -4.40 3.58 22.16
CA GLU A 151 -3.01 3.94 21.85
C GLU A 151 -2.63 3.42 20.47
N LEU A 152 -2.06 4.30 19.63
CA LEU A 152 -1.64 3.96 18.27
C LEU A 152 -0.32 4.67 17.94
N ASP A 153 0.66 3.88 17.54
CA ASP A 153 1.87 4.29 16.83
C ASP A 153 1.66 3.94 15.35
N HIS A 154 1.02 4.87 14.61
CA HIS A 154 0.52 4.59 13.26
C HIS A 154 1.64 4.28 12.28
N HIS A 155 1.45 3.28 11.43
CA HIS A 155 2.43 2.66 10.53
C HIS A 155 3.49 1.81 11.24
N ASN A 156 3.24 1.45 12.49
CA ASN A 156 3.89 0.35 13.16
C ASN A 156 2.94 -0.86 13.11
N PRO A 157 3.23 -1.90 12.32
CA PRO A 157 2.26 -2.98 12.07
C PRO A 157 1.75 -3.65 13.33
N GLN A 158 2.59 -3.75 14.38
CA GLN A 158 2.17 -4.30 15.67
C GLN A 158 1.16 -3.41 16.38
N SER A 159 1.33 -2.10 16.30
CA SER A 159 0.41 -1.14 16.88
C SER A 159 -0.90 -1.10 16.10
N ASP A 160 -0.82 -1.15 14.77
CA ASP A 160 -1.99 -1.09 13.89
C ASP A 160 -2.87 -2.34 14.03
N VAL A 161 -2.27 -3.55 14.05
CA VAL A 161 -3.04 -4.78 14.30
C VAL A 161 -3.65 -4.83 15.71
N ASN A 162 -2.93 -4.29 16.71
CA ASN A 162 -3.47 -4.19 18.06
C ASN A 162 -4.68 -3.25 18.13
N ALA A 163 -4.61 -2.11 17.44
CA ALA A 163 -5.72 -1.17 17.35
C ALA A 163 -6.96 -1.80 16.69
N CYS A 164 -6.79 -2.65 15.67
CA CYS A 164 -7.89 -3.40 15.06
C CYS A 164 -8.60 -4.30 16.10
N CYS A 165 -7.84 -5.05 16.90
CA CYS A 165 -8.39 -5.86 18.00
C CYS A 165 -9.13 -4.99 19.02
N GLU A 166 -8.51 -3.91 19.46
CA GLU A 166 -9.07 -3.02 20.49
C GLU A 166 -10.33 -2.30 20.02
N ILE A 167 -10.45 -1.96 18.73
CA ILE A 167 -11.69 -1.42 18.14
C ILE A 167 -12.85 -2.41 18.32
N VAL A 168 -12.63 -3.68 17.98
CA VAL A 168 -13.68 -4.72 18.10
C VAL A 168 -14.07 -4.92 19.57
N LYS A 169 -13.09 -5.01 20.49
CA LYS A 169 -13.35 -5.08 21.95
C LYS A 169 -14.11 -3.86 22.46
N TYR A 170 -13.72 -2.65 22.02
CA TYR A 170 -14.39 -1.41 22.39
C TYR A 170 -15.85 -1.41 21.97
N MET A 171 -16.15 -1.80 20.73
CA MET A 171 -17.52 -1.83 20.22
C MET A 171 -18.38 -2.85 20.98
N HIS A 172 -17.84 -4.00 21.34
CA HIS A 172 -18.52 -4.96 22.19
C HIS A 172 -18.76 -4.42 23.59
N HIS A 173 -17.71 -3.91 24.25
CA HIS A 173 -17.77 -3.50 25.66
C HIS A 173 -18.71 -2.32 25.91
N TYR A 174 -18.69 -1.32 25.03
CA TYR A 174 -19.46 -0.09 25.23
C TYR A 174 -20.81 -0.08 24.54
N PHE A 175 -21.01 -0.93 23.54
CA PHE A 175 -22.22 -0.93 22.72
C PHE A 175 -22.89 -2.29 22.58
N ALA A 176 -22.36 -3.31 23.23
CA ALA A 176 -22.84 -4.71 23.11
C ALA A 176 -23.03 -5.15 21.64
N MET A 177 -22.04 -4.78 20.79
CA MET A 177 -22.10 -5.04 19.36
C MET A 177 -22.21 -6.53 19.07
N ASP A 178 -23.18 -6.93 18.26
CA ASP A 178 -23.19 -8.25 17.62
C ASP A 178 -22.21 -8.24 16.43
N LEU A 179 -21.26 -9.18 16.41
CA LEU A 179 -20.24 -9.25 15.36
C LEU A 179 -20.75 -9.97 14.09
N GLN A 180 -21.78 -10.80 14.20
CA GLN A 180 -22.24 -11.65 13.09
C GLN A 180 -22.60 -10.87 11.81
N PRO A 181 -23.29 -9.71 11.87
CA PRO A 181 -23.59 -8.92 10.66
C PRO A 181 -22.35 -8.38 9.91
N PHE A 182 -21.20 -8.33 10.59
CA PHE A 182 -19.95 -7.79 10.04
C PHE A 182 -19.01 -8.87 9.51
N ILE A 183 -19.34 -10.14 9.69
CA ILE A 183 -18.59 -11.27 9.12
C ILE A 183 -18.98 -11.39 7.64
N LYS A 184 -18.03 -11.04 6.75
CA LYS A 184 -18.24 -11.02 5.31
C LYS A 184 -17.48 -12.15 4.62
N PRO A 185 -17.99 -12.68 3.48
CA PRO A 185 -17.26 -13.68 2.71
C PRO A 185 -16.11 -13.04 1.93
N ILE A 186 -14.94 -13.67 1.96
CA ILE A 186 -13.84 -13.36 1.04
C ILE A 186 -14.24 -13.87 -0.34
N LYS A 187 -14.42 -12.94 -1.29
CA LYS A 187 -14.75 -13.30 -2.68
C LYS A 187 -13.51 -13.89 -3.35
N PRO A 188 -13.60 -15.04 -4.01
CA PRO A 188 -12.50 -15.59 -4.78
C PRO A 188 -12.02 -14.57 -5.80
N THR A 189 -10.77 -14.18 -5.72
CA THR A 189 -10.15 -13.28 -6.70
C THR A 189 -9.26 -14.12 -7.60
N ARG A 190 -9.40 -13.98 -8.93
CA ARG A 190 -8.48 -14.62 -9.86
C ARG A 190 -7.12 -13.94 -9.73
N LEU A 191 -6.27 -14.50 -8.89
CA LEU A 191 -4.93 -13.99 -8.65
C LEU A 191 -4.08 -14.19 -9.91
N ARG A 192 -3.42 -13.12 -10.32
CA ARG A 192 -2.34 -13.19 -11.30
C ARG A 192 -1.06 -12.92 -10.54
N PRO A 193 -0.09 -13.83 -10.53
CA PRO A 193 1.20 -13.57 -9.93
C PRO A 193 1.80 -12.31 -10.57
N PRO A 194 2.55 -11.52 -9.80
CA PRO A 194 3.19 -10.30 -10.30
C PRO A 194 4.10 -10.63 -11.48
N LYS A 195 4.01 -9.83 -12.53
CA LYS A 195 4.75 -10.05 -13.79
C LYS A 195 6.25 -9.84 -13.66
N ASN A 196 6.85 -9.74 -12.67
CA ASN A 196 8.24 -9.49 -12.34
C ASN A 196 8.31 -8.48 -11.17
N PRO A 197 8.13 -8.94 -9.92
CA PRO A 197 8.10 -8.03 -8.76
C PRO A 197 9.42 -7.29 -8.54
N ALA A 198 10.53 -7.80 -9.12
CA ALA A 198 11.83 -7.15 -9.00
C ALA A 198 11.99 -5.90 -9.92
N ILE A 199 11.12 -5.71 -10.91
CA ILE A 199 11.20 -4.57 -11.83
C ILE A 199 10.17 -3.51 -11.46
N PRO A 200 10.59 -2.32 -10.98
CA PRO A 200 9.68 -1.24 -10.65
C PRO A 200 9.00 -0.64 -11.89
N SER A 201 7.80 -0.09 -11.73
CA SER A 201 7.16 0.64 -12.82
C SER A 201 7.83 2.00 -13.07
N ALA A 202 7.73 2.50 -14.31
CA ALA A 202 8.25 3.83 -14.69
C ALA A 202 7.74 4.96 -13.77
N ARG A 203 6.47 4.88 -13.34
CA ARG A 203 5.88 5.88 -12.43
C ARG A 203 6.56 5.87 -11.07
N GLN A 204 6.80 4.70 -10.51
CA GLN A 204 7.44 4.55 -9.20
C GLN A 204 8.88 5.04 -9.23
N MET A 205 9.63 4.65 -10.26
CA MET A 205 11.02 5.10 -10.42
C MET A 205 11.14 6.60 -10.70
N ARG A 206 10.16 7.24 -11.34
CA ARG A 206 10.14 8.70 -11.45
C ARG A 206 9.94 9.38 -10.12
N ILE A 207 9.03 8.88 -9.28
CA ILE A 207 8.85 9.40 -7.92
C ILE A 207 10.15 9.25 -7.11
N PHE A 208 10.80 8.10 -7.23
CA PHE A 208 12.08 7.87 -6.57
C PHE A 208 13.19 8.77 -7.12
N LEU A 209 13.30 8.93 -8.43
CA LEU A 209 14.27 9.81 -9.07
C LEU A 209 14.08 11.28 -8.65
N ASP A 210 12.83 11.76 -8.60
CA ASP A 210 12.50 13.09 -8.08
C ASP A 210 12.92 13.26 -6.61
N TYR A 211 12.73 12.23 -5.80
CA TYR A 211 13.20 12.21 -4.42
C TYR A 211 14.74 12.28 -4.35
N VAL A 212 15.43 11.43 -5.12
CA VAL A 212 16.90 11.43 -5.20
C VAL A 212 17.41 12.81 -5.63
N GLN A 213 16.82 13.40 -6.66
CA GLN A 213 17.20 14.72 -7.14
C GLN A 213 17.01 15.78 -6.04
N LYS A 214 15.80 15.94 -5.52
CA LYS A 214 15.43 17.05 -4.63
C LYS A 214 15.96 16.90 -3.20
N GLN A 215 16.04 15.69 -2.68
CA GLN A 215 16.40 15.47 -1.27
C GLN A 215 17.85 15.05 -1.08
N ILE A 216 18.49 14.52 -2.09
CA ILE A 216 19.86 14.00 -2.00
C ILE A 216 20.79 14.82 -2.85
N ILE A 217 20.58 14.86 -4.17
CA ILE A 217 21.52 15.51 -5.10
C ILE A 217 21.57 17.03 -4.88
N ASP A 218 20.42 17.68 -4.84
CA ASP A 218 20.33 19.14 -4.70
C ASP A 218 20.81 19.62 -3.32
N LYS A 219 20.75 18.77 -2.30
CA LYS A 219 21.17 19.09 -0.93
C LYS A 219 22.59 18.65 -0.58
N THR A 220 23.21 17.77 -1.38
CA THR A 220 24.57 17.28 -1.13
C THR A 220 25.57 18.17 -1.85
N PRO A 221 26.46 18.87 -1.13
CA PRO A 221 27.52 19.64 -1.75
C PRO A 221 28.39 18.77 -2.66
N LEU A 222 28.71 19.25 -3.86
CA LEU A 222 29.53 18.49 -4.81
C LEU A 222 30.89 18.04 -4.22
N ALA A 223 31.45 18.79 -3.28
CA ALA A 223 32.69 18.46 -2.60
C ALA A 223 32.55 17.16 -1.76
N GLU A 224 31.38 16.92 -1.19
CA GLU A 224 31.12 15.77 -0.31
C GLU A 224 30.82 14.48 -1.09
N ILE A 225 30.53 14.57 -2.40
CA ILE A 225 30.29 13.39 -3.21
C ILE A 225 31.59 12.68 -3.51
N SER A 226 31.79 11.51 -2.93
CA SER A 226 32.92 10.64 -3.29
C SER A 226 32.58 9.84 -4.55
N LEU A 227 33.20 10.21 -5.68
CA LEU A 227 33.04 9.50 -6.97
C LEU A 227 33.33 8.00 -6.86
N PHE A 228 34.39 7.64 -6.16
CA PHE A 228 34.77 6.25 -5.97
C PHE A 228 33.71 5.47 -5.19
N ARG A 229 33.21 6.04 -4.08
CA ARG A 229 32.17 5.39 -3.26
C ARG A 229 30.85 5.29 -4.02
N ALA A 230 30.43 6.34 -4.70
CA ALA A 230 29.21 6.34 -5.50
C ALA A 230 29.29 5.28 -6.62
N LYS A 231 30.39 5.25 -7.37
CA LYS A 231 30.61 4.25 -8.42
C LYS A 231 30.59 2.81 -7.85
N LYS A 232 31.35 2.53 -6.78
CA LYS A 232 31.43 1.21 -6.16
C LYS A 232 30.07 0.72 -5.65
N ARG A 233 29.31 1.58 -4.95
CA ARG A 233 27.96 1.26 -4.47
C ARG A 233 27.00 1.02 -5.62
N GLY A 234 27.08 1.84 -6.68
CA GLY A 234 26.28 1.65 -7.88
C GLY A 234 26.56 0.31 -8.58
N ASP A 235 27.83 -0.09 -8.68
CA ASP A 235 28.21 -1.40 -9.24
C ASP A 235 27.65 -2.57 -8.40
N GLN A 236 27.73 -2.46 -7.08
CA GLN A 236 27.19 -3.46 -6.17
C GLN A 236 25.65 -3.55 -6.27
N ALA A 237 24.98 -2.42 -6.41
CA ALA A 237 23.53 -2.38 -6.62
C ALA A 237 23.16 -2.99 -7.97
N TYR A 238 23.92 -2.65 -9.04
CA TYR A 238 23.69 -3.18 -10.38
C TYR A 238 23.81 -4.70 -10.43
N SER A 239 24.84 -5.27 -9.79
CA SER A 239 25.04 -6.72 -9.75
C SER A 239 23.94 -7.48 -8.99
N LYS A 240 23.19 -6.76 -8.13
CA LYS A 240 22.08 -7.32 -7.33
C LYS A 240 20.69 -7.03 -7.94
N GLY A 241 20.62 -6.37 -9.08
CA GLY A 241 19.36 -5.91 -9.66
C GLY A 241 18.63 -4.83 -8.81
N ASP A 242 19.37 -4.12 -7.95
CA ASP A 242 18.85 -3.07 -7.08
C ASP A 242 18.73 -1.76 -7.83
N TYR A 243 17.58 -1.55 -8.49
CA TYR A 243 17.33 -0.38 -9.34
C TYR A 243 17.44 0.95 -8.57
N GLU A 244 16.91 1.02 -7.34
CA GLU A 244 17.01 2.24 -6.52
C GLU A 244 18.46 2.54 -6.14
N GLY A 245 19.19 1.54 -5.68
CA GLY A 245 20.60 1.67 -5.34
C GLY A 245 21.45 2.09 -6.54
N VAL A 246 21.16 1.56 -7.73
CA VAL A 246 21.85 1.98 -8.97
C VAL A 246 21.55 3.43 -9.30
N ILE A 247 20.27 3.82 -9.36
CA ILE A 247 19.86 5.18 -9.70
C ILE A 247 20.47 6.19 -8.70
N LEU A 248 20.32 5.94 -7.39
CA LEU A 248 20.88 6.81 -6.37
C LEU A 248 22.39 7.05 -6.57
N ASN A 249 23.14 5.97 -6.65
CA ASN A 249 24.59 6.06 -6.63
C ASN A 249 25.18 6.52 -7.98
N TYR A 250 24.59 6.07 -9.08
CA TYR A 250 25.08 6.50 -10.41
C TYR A 250 24.63 7.92 -10.77
N GLU A 251 23.46 8.39 -10.33
CA GLU A 251 23.10 9.80 -10.48
C GLU A 251 24.04 10.72 -9.69
N LEU A 252 24.44 10.35 -8.46
CA LEU A 252 25.48 11.06 -7.71
C LEU A 252 26.82 11.10 -8.44
N ALA A 253 27.24 9.96 -9.02
CA ALA A 253 28.47 9.89 -9.80
C ALA A 253 28.39 10.75 -11.09
N ALA A 254 27.25 10.70 -11.78
CA ALA A 254 26.98 11.50 -12.96
C ALA A 254 26.90 13.01 -12.63
N GLN A 255 26.34 13.39 -11.47
CA GLN A 255 26.29 14.77 -11.01
C GLN A 255 27.71 15.36 -10.86
N LYS A 256 28.64 14.58 -10.34
CA LYS A 256 30.07 14.96 -10.22
C LYS A 256 30.88 14.69 -11.50
N ASN A 257 30.22 14.54 -12.64
CA ASN A 257 30.84 14.37 -13.97
C ASN A 257 31.80 13.17 -14.04
N TRP A 258 31.27 11.97 -13.74
CA TRP A 258 32.00 10.70 -13.92
C TRP A 258 32.65 10.60 -15.30
N GLN A 259 33.90 10.17 -15.36
CA GLN A 259 34.73 10.21 -16.59
C GLN A 259 34.79 8.86 -17.34
N GLY A 260 33.93 7.91 -17.02
CA GLY A 260 33.75 6.65 -17.73
C GLY A 260 32.39 6.56 -18.41
N VAL A 261 32.27 5.73 -19.42
CA VAL A 261 31.01 5.49 -20.15
C VAL A 261 30.01 4.66 -19.34
N ASP A 262 30.51 3.80 -18.48
CA ASP A 262 29.78 2.73 -17.77
C ASP A 262 28.62 3.23 -16.91
N VAL A 263 28.82 4.31 -16.16
CA VAL A 263 27.74 4.89 -15.30
C VAL A 263 26.59 5.40 -16.16
N TYR A 264 26.89 6.14 -17.23
CA TYR A 264 25.86 6.71 -18.11
C TYR A 264 25.16 5.63 -18.91
N LEU A 265 25.90 4.62 -19.37
CA LEU A 265 25.36 3.52 -20.16
C LEU A 265 24.39 2.68 -19.32
N ARG A 266 24.83 2.25 -18.12
CA ARG A 266 23.99 1.42 -17.23
C ARG A 266 22.76 2.16 -16.72
N LEU A 267 22.87 3.46 -16.38
CA LEU A 267 21.69 4.27 -16.06
C LEU A 267 20.72 4.34 -17.24
N ALA A 268 21.23 4.57 -18.47
CA ALA A 268 20.39 4.65 -19.65
C ALA A 268 19.70 3.32 -19.95
N GLU A 269 20.39 2.20 -19.78
CA GLU A 269 19.81 0.86 -19.92
C GLU A 269 18.67 0.59 -18.90
N ILE A 270 18.87 0.99 -17.66
CA ILE A 270 17.85 0.88 -16.62
C ILE A 270 16.65 1.77 -16.95
N TYR A 271 16.88 3.03 -17.28
CA TYR A 271 15.80 3.95 -17.64
C TYR A 271 15.01 3.48 -18.87
N ASP A 272 15.71 2.95 -19.87
CA ASP A 272 15.08 2.40 -21.08
C ASP A 272 14.22 1.15 -20.77
N SER A 273 14.76 0.23 -19.98
CA SER A 273 14.03 -0.98 -19.54
C SER A 273 12.78 -0.65 -18.72
N LEU A 274 12.76 0.49 -18.05
CA LEU A 274 11.64 0.99 -17.26
C LEU A 274 10.69 1.91 -18.07
N ASN A 275 10.87 2.04 -19.38
CA ASN A 275 10.14 2.98 -20.25
C ASN A 275 10.28 4.46 -19.83
N MET A 276 11.40 4.83 -19.20
CA MET A 276 11.77 6.19 -18.80
C MET A 276 12.68 6.83 -19.86
N SER A 277 12.23 6.84 -21.13
CA SER A 277 13.03 7.25 -22.28
C SER A 277 13.58 8.70 -22.19
N TYR A 278 12.87 9.60 -21.52
CA TYR A 278 13.33 10.96 -21.28
C TYR A 278 14.59 10.96 -20.39
N ASP A 279 14.57 10.20 -19.31
CA ASP A 279 15.69 10.11 -18.37
C ASP A 279 16.88 9.37 -18.99
N ALA A 280 16.63 8.33 -19.80
CA ALA A 280 17.65 7.65 -20.57
C ALA A 280 18.36 8.64 -21.53
N HIS A 281 17.58 9.47 -22.25
CA HIS A 281 18.16 10.50 -23.15
C HIS A 281 18.95 11.56 -22.36
N ARG A 282 18.38 12.07 -21.27
CA ARG A 282 18.99 13.08 -20.39
C ARG A 282 20.37 12.63 -19.88
N ILE A 283 20.46 11.41 -19.39
CA ILE A 283 21.70 10.89 -18.81
C ILE A 283 22.76 10.61 -19.86
N LEU A 284 22.39 10.11 -21.04
CA LEU A 284 23.30 9.89 -22.16
C LEU A 284 23.85 11.22 -22.67
N GLU A 285 23.01 12.24 -22.81
CA GLU A 285 23.43 13.58 -23.22
C GLU A 285 24.41 14.21 -22.23
N LYS A 286 24.16 14.05 -20.91
CA LYS A 286 25.08 14.48 -19.85
C LYS A 286 26.42 13.77 -19.97
N GLY A 287 26.43 12.45 -20.19
CA GLY A 287 27.63 11.66 -20.39
C GLY A 287 28.43 12.10 -21.62
N ILE A 288 27.76 12.28 -22.75
CA ILE A 288 28.38 12.75 -24.00
C ILE A 288 29.05 14.11 -23.78
N ARG A 289 28.37 15.08 -23.18
CA ARG A 289 28.94 16.43 -22.89
C ARG A 289 30.14 16.32 -21.94
N THR A 290 30.04 15.49 -20.90
CA THR A 290 31.13 15.32 -19.93
C THR A 290 32.37 14.71 -20.56
N LEU A 291 32.22 13.62 -21.32
CA LEU A 291 33.33 12.91 -21.95
C LEU A 291 33.97 13.72 -23.06
N LYS A 292 33.19 14.43 -23.88
CA LYS A 292 33.72 15.40 -24.89
C LYS A 292 34.60 16.45 -24.26
N LYS A 293 34.14 17.09 -23.18
CA LYS A 293 34.90 18.12 -22.44
C LYS A 293 36.22 17.59 -21.88
N LYS A 294 36.29 16.25 -21.63
CA LYS A 294 37.49 15.57 -21.09
C LYS A 294 38.35 14.88 -22.16
N GLY A 295 38.03 15.05 -23.45
CA GLY A 295 38.74 14.39 -24.54
C GLY A 295 38.64 12.88 -24.56
N LYS A 296 37.59 12.30 -23.94
CA LYS A 296 37.38 10.85 -23.84
C LYS A 296 36.38 10.35 -24.88
N ASP A 297 36.40 9.06 -25.17
CA ASP A 297 35.47 8.47 -26.14
C ASP A 297 34.03 8.47 -25.60
N TRP A 298 33.13 9.03 -26.37
CA TRP A 298 31.70 9.17 -26.12
C TRP A 298 30.84 8.52 -27.17
N LYS A 299 31.41 7.96 -28.23
CA LYS A 299 30.69 7.48 -29.44
C LYS A 299 29.67 6.40 -29.11
N ILE A 300 30.02 5.49 -28.17
CA ILE A 300 29.10 4.43 -27.72
C ILE A 300 27.82 5.00 -27.09
N LEU A 301 27.92 6.06 -26.29
CA LEU A 301 26.73 6.71 -25.69
C LEU A 301 25.84 7.34 -26.78
N LYS A 302 26.44 7.90 -27.83
CA LYS A 302 25.68 8.45 -28.95
C LYS A 302 24.97 7.38 -29.76
N ALA A 303 25.62 6.23 -29.98
CA ALA A 303 25.00 5.09 -30.66
C ALA A 303 23.78 4.57 -29.88
N VAL A 304 23.90 4.42 -28.55
CA VAL A 304 22.78 4.00 -27.67
C VAL A 304 21.67 5.05 -27.66
N GLN A 305 22.00 6.34 -27.60
CA GLN A 305 21.03 7.43 -27.67
C GLN A 305 20.20 7.37 -28.97
N THR A 306 20.85 7.16 -30.11
CA THR A 306 20.19 7.03 -31.43
C THR A 306 19.30 5.79 -31.46
N ARG A 307 19.76 4.65 -30.92
CA ARG A 307 18.97 3.40 -30.83
C ARG A 307 17.67 3.59 -30.04
N ILE A 308 17.75 4.20 -28.87
CA ILE A 308 16.58 4.47 -28.01
C ILE A 308 15.59 5.40 -28.71
N ALA A 309 16.08 6.46 -29.35
CA ALA A 309 15.24 7.39 -30.10
C ALA A 309 14.51 6.72 -31.27
N SER A 310 15.20 5.85 -32.03
CA SER A 310 14.62 5.12 -33.16
C SER A 310 13.59 4.07 -32.74
N ALA A 311 13.82 3.38 -31.62
CA ALA A 311 12.85 2.42 -31.04
C ALA A 311 11.55 3.12 -30.62
N ARG A 312 11.67 4.31 -30.01
CA ARG A 312 10.51 5.13 -29.63
C ARG A 312 9.69 5.59 -30.82
N HIS A 313 10.34 5.97 -31.91
CA HIS A 313 9.64 6.41 -33.13
C HIS A 313 8.81 5.28 -33.72
N ARG A 314 9.35 4.07 -33.75
CA ARG A 314 8.63 2.86 -34.23
C ARG A 314 7.44 2.52 -33.36
N SER A 315 7.58 2.56 -32.03
CA SER A 315 6.50 2.28 -31.08
C SER A 315 5.35 3.30 -31.21
N ASN A 316 5.67 4.61 -31.32
CA ASN A 316 4.66 5.65 -31.50
C ASN A 316 3.91 5.53 -32.84
N THR A 317 4.60 5.14 -33.90
CA THR A 317 3.97 4.90 -35.20
C THR A 317 2.99 3.71 -35.16
N GLN A 318 3.39 2.59 -34.54
CA GLN A 318 2.52 1.42 -34.36
C GLN A 318 1.29 1.72 -33.50
N THR A 319 1.45 2.54 -32.44
CA THR A 319 0.33 2.95 -31.58
C THR A 319 -0.65 3.86 -32.32
N ARG A 320 -0.15 4.80 -33.15
CA ARG A 320 -0.98 5.66 -33.99
C ARG A 320 -1.75 4.84 -35.03
N THR A 321 -1.10 3.88 -35.70
CA THR A 321 -1.76 3.01 -36.68
C THR A 321 -2.85 2.14 -36.05
N ARG A 322 -2.61 1.60 -34.84
CA ARG A 322 -3.63 0.86 -34.08
C ARG A 322 -4.80 1.75 -33.63
N HIS A 323 -4.55 2.98 -33.20
CA HIS A 323 -5.63 3.91 -32.83
C HIS A 323 -6.49 4.29 -34.02
N SER A 324 -5.87 4.57 -35.16
CA SER A 324 -6.59 4.90 -36.41
C SER A 324 -7.43 3.71 -36.92
N ALA A 325 -6.93 2.49 -36.83
CA ALA A 325 -7.68 1.28 -37.18
C ALA A 325 -8.90 1.08 -36.25
N LEU A 326 -8.74 1.26 -34.94
CA LEU A 326 -9.82 1.16 -33.95
C LEU A 326 -10.89 2.26 -34.11
N GLU A 327 -10.50 3.46 -34.52
CA GLU A 327 -11.44 4.55 -34.83
C GLU A 327 -12.23 4.24 -36.13
N THR A 328 -11.58 3.69 -37.14
CA THR A 328 -12.24 3.27 -38.40
C THR A 328 -13.24 2.15 -38.12
N ASP A 329 -12.91 1.17 -37.28
CA ASP A 329 -13.81 0.08 -36.90
C ASP A 329 -14.99 0.56 -36.05
N ARG A 330 -14.77 1.52 -35.15
CA ARG A 330 -15.84 2.19 -34.38
C ARG A 330 -16.79 2.97 -35.27
N GLN A 331 -16.26 3.65 -36.31
CA GLN A 331 -17.08 4.40 -37.23
C GLN A 331 -17.92 3.45 -38.12
N LYS A 332 -17.35 2.33 -38.58
CA LYS A 332 -18.07 1.28 -39.28
C LYS A 332 -19.21 0.66 -38.46
N ALA A 333 -18.92 0.41 -37.14
CA ALA A 333 -19.93 -0.12 -36.24
C ALA A 333 -21.08 0.87 -35.99
N LYS A 334 -20.79 2.17 -35.88
CA LYS A 334 -21.83 3.22 -35.75
C LYS A 334 -22.70 3.31 -37.05
N ASN A 335 -22.09 3.33 -38.21
CA ASN A 335 -22.82 3.37 -39.48
C ASN A 335 -23.66 2.10 -39.73
N HIS A 336 -23.27 0.96 -39.11
CA HIS A 336 -24.08 -0.28 -39.21
C HIS A 336 -25.26 -0.25 -38.23
N GLN A 337 -25.18 0.48 -37.12
CA GLN A 337 -26.27 0.66 -36.16
C GLN A 337 -27.31 1.70 -36.63
N GLU A 338 -26.89 2.69 -37.44
CA GLU A 338 -27.79 3.71 -38.02
C GLU A 338 -28.57 3.21 -39.26
N ASN A 339 -28.14 2.09 -39.85
CA ASN A 339 -28.78 1.50 -41.03
C ASN A 339 -29.65 0.26 -40.71
N LEU A 340 -29.99 -0.02 -39.46
CA LEU A 340 -30.97 -1.04 -39.09
C LEU A 340 -32.38 -0.44 -39.20
N PRO A 341 -33.32 -1.05 -39.93
CA PRO A 341 -34.69 -0.58 -40.03
C PRO A 341 -35.34 -0.63 -38.64
N ASP A 342 -36.03 0.47 -38.30
CA ASP A 342 -36.74 0.70 -37.07
C ASP A 342 -37.85 -0.33 -36.86
N GLN A 343 -37.60 -1.36 -36.03
CA GLN A 343 -38.62 -2.33 -35.60
C GLN A 343 -39.27 -1.84 -34.31
N THR A 344 -39.95 -0.70 -34.37
CA THR A 344 -40.81 -0.19 -33.29
C THR A 344 -42.29 -0.47 -33.56
N GLU A 345 -42.69 -1.74 -33.68
CA GLU A 345 -44.08 -2.16 -33.47
C GLU A 345 -44.13 -3.53 -32.79
N GLY A 346 -43.95 -3.57 -31.49
CA GLY A 346 -44.05 -4.82 -30.75
C GLY A 346 -43.89 -4.72 -29.23
N THR A 347 -43.45 -3.59 -28.71
CA THR A 347 -43.04 -3.51 -27.30
C THR A 347 -43.96 -2.68 -26.40
N GLN A 348 -45.15 -2.26 -26.85
CA GLN A 348 -46.12 -1.54 -25.99
C GLN A 348 -47.06 -2.45 -25.19
N ALA A 349 -47.13 -3.76 -25.50
CA ALA A 349 -48.01 -4.69 -24.79
C ALA A 349 -47.39 -5.28 -23.50
N ILE A 350 -46.07 -5.20 -23.31
CA ILE A 350 -45.39 -5.82 -22.20
C ILE A 350 -45.14 -4.82 -21.01
N LYS A 351 -45.17 -3.51 -21.27
CA LYS A 351 -44.97 -2.49 -20.20
C LYS A 351 -46.22 -2.19 -19.36
N LYS A 352 -47.42 -2.64 -19.74
CA LYS A 352 -48.66 -2.44 -18.96
C LYS A 352 -48.95 -3.51 -17.88
N ARG A 353 -48.16 -4.62 -17.86
CA ARG A 353 -48.31 -5.68 -16.82
C ARG A 353 -47.29 -5.67 -15.69
N ALA A 354 -46.32 -4.76 -15.73
CA ALA A 354 -45.25 -4.67 -14.71
C ALA A 354 -45.46 -3.55 -13.67
N VAL A 355 -46.52 -2.76 -13.76
CA VAL A 355 -46.77 -1.60 -12.87
C VAL A 355 -47.70 -1.94 -11.70
N ASP A 356 -48.44 -3.06 -11.75
CA ASP A 356 -49.44 -3.41 -10.72
C ASP A 356 -48.95 -4.35 -9.61
N HIS A 357 -47.66 -4.65 -9.50
CA HIS A 357 -47.11 -5.53 -8.45
C HIS A 357 -46.12 -4.87 -7.49
N SER A 358 -45.92 -3.56 -7.51
CA SER A 358 -44.97 -2.88 -6.60
C SER A 358 -45.60 -2.01 -5.49
N SER A 359 -46.91 -2.09 -5.28
CA SER A 359 -47.61 -1.26 -4.28
C SER A 359 -48.04 -1.99 -2.99
N CYS A 360 -47.48 -3.18 -2.67
CA CYS A 360 -47.90 -3.91 -1.46
C CYS A 360 -46.79 -4.44 -0.55
N GLN A 361 -45.61 -3.74 -0.48
CA GLN A 361 -44.58 -4.11 0.49
C GLN A 361 -43.83 -2.91 1.11
N ASN A 362 -44.53 -1.86 1.49
CA ASN A 362 -43.95 -0.76 2.28
C ASN A 362 -44.86 -0.31 3.41
N GLN A 363 -45.21 -1.24 4.30
CA GLN A 363 -45.75 -0.92 5.64
C GLN A 363 -45.44 -2.07 6.58
N LYS A 364 -44.24 -2.07 7.18
CA LYS A 364 -43.88 -2.68 8.48
C LYS A 364 -42.36 -2.53 8.64
N ASN A 365 -41.95 -1.47 9.29
CA ASN A 365 -40.78 -1.44 10.17
C ASN A 365 -40.47 0.03 10.55
N THR A 366 -41.34 0.59 11.38
CA THR A 366 -41.03 1.75 12.20
C THR A 366 -41.29 1.35 13.64
N HIS A 367 -40.27 0.86 14.31
CA HIS A 367 -40.12 0.92 15.78
C HIS A 367 -38.78 0.25 16.14
N ILE A 368 -37.68 1.02 16.07
CA ILE A 368 -36.50 0.81 16.90
C ILE A 368 -36.08 2.19 17.41
N THR A 369 -36.09 2.29 18.71
CA THR A 369 -36.00 3.44 19.58
C THR A 369 -34.70 4.24 19.41
N ASN A 370 -34.85 5.56 19.29
CA ASN A 370 -33.82 6.56 19.46
C ASN A 370 -33.20 6.44 20.86
N GLY A 371 -31.96 6.01 20.93
CA GLY A 371 -31.11 6.20 22.12
C GLY A 371 -30.97 7.71 22.36
N SER A 372 -31.31 8.17 23.56
CA SER A 372 -31.52 9.59 23.87
C SER A 372 -30.19 10.38 23.73
N LEU A 373 -30.31 11.64 23.31
CA LEU A 373 -29.22 12.63 23.32
C LEU A 373 -28.48 12.68 24.67
N ALA A 374 -29.16 12.37 25.76
CA ALA A 374 -28.59 12.30 27.11
C ALA A 374 -27.52 11.20 27.29
N GLU A 375 -27.69 10.03 26.62
CA GLU A 375 -26.67 8.97 26.68
C GLU A 375 -25.43 9.32 25.88
N GLN A 376 -25.56 10.03 24.76
CA GLN A 376 -24.43 10.50 23.98
C GLN A 376 -23.65 11.62 24.71
N GLU A 377 -24.32 12.48 25.45
CA GLU A 377 -23.67 13.50 26.28
C GLU A 377 -22.99 12.89 27.51
N SER A 378 -23.59 11.88 28.13
CA SER A 378 -22.98 11.13 29.23
C SER A 378 -21.68 10.43 28.77
N LEU A 379 -21.66 9.84 27.59
CA LEU A 379 -20.50 9.19 27.02
C LEU A 379 -19.38 10.20 26.71
N LYS A 380 -19.73 11.36 26.14
CA LYS A 380 -18.77 12.45 25.90
C LYS A 380 -18.16 12.97 27.20
N ALA A 381 -18.94 13.03 28.27
CA ALA A 381 -18.47 13.44 29.61
C ALA A 381 -17.50 12.40 30.20
N GLN A 382 -17.80 11.11 30.07
CA GLN A 382 -16.92 10.02 30.55
C GLN A 382 -15.59 9.98 29.79
N VAL A 383 -15.59 10.19 28.46
CA VAL A 383 -14.38 10.27 27.64
C VAL A 383 -13.52 11.48 28.05
N ARG A 384 -14.14 12.66 28.29
CA ARG A 384 -13.42 13.85 28.78
C ARG A 384 -12.79 13.60 30.17
N HIS A 385 -13.50 12.91 31.06
CA HIS A 385 -13.00 12.60 32.41
C HIS A 385 -11.81 11.62 32.39
N ARG A 386 -11.84 10.66 31.44
CA ARG A 386 -10.74 9.69 31.25
C ARG A 386 -9.51 10.35 30.62
N LYS A 387 -9.69 11.25 29.63
CA LYS A 387 -8.58 12.06 29.07
C LYS A 387 -7.91 12.94 30.14
N ALA A 388 -8.68 13.55 31.03
CA ALA A 388 -8.16 14.34 32.12
C ALA A 388 -7.34 13.50 33.14
N ARG A 389 -7.78 12.28 33.45
CA ARG A 389 -7.02 11.33 34.31
C ARG A 389 -5.73 10.85 33.65
N GLN A 390 -5.76 10.56 32.35
CA GLN A 390 -4.55 10.13 31.62
C GLN A 390 -3.53 11.28 31.51
N HIS A 391 -3.95 12.50 31.25
CA HIS A 391 -3.08 13.67 31.22
C HIS A 391 -2.43 13.94 32.59
N SER A 392 -3.18 13.77 33.68
CA SER A 392 -2.68 13.88 35.05
C SER A 392 -1.67 12.78 35.38
N SER A 393 -1.92 11.54 34.96
CA SER A 393 -1.00 10.41 35.14
C SER A 393 0.30 10.59 34.33
N ARG A 394 0.21 11.10 33.10
CA ARG A 394 1.37 11.37 32.23
C ARG A 394 2.24 12.49 32.82
N ARG A 395 1.64 13.57 33.33
CA ARG A 395 2.35 14.65 34.07
C ARG A 395 3.05 14.12 35.30
N ARG A 396 2.42 13.26 36.12
CA ARG A 396 3.04 12.65 37.29
C ARG A 396 4.23 11.77 36.94
N ARG A 397 4.14 10.97 35.85
CA ARG A 397 5.28 10.16 35.37
C ARG A 397 6.43 11.01 34.85
N GLN A 398 6.16 12.10 34.14
CA GLN A 398 7.19 13.03 33.68
C GLN A 398 7.87 13.77 34.83
N MET A 399 7.14 14.15 35.86
CA MET A 399 7.74 14.77 37.09
C MET A 399 8.56 13.77 37.87
N ALA A 400 8.10 12.54 38.04
CA ALA A 400 8.88 11.48 38.72
C ALA A 400 10.17 11.13 37.95
N HIS A 401 10.14 11.15 36.60
CA HIS A 401 11.32 10.91 35.78
C HIS A 401 12.33 12.06 35.86
N SER A 402 11.85 13.31 35.88
CA SER A 402 12.73 14.48 36.06
C SER A 402 13.34 14.59 37.47
N GLU A 403 12.65 14.07 38.50
CA GLU A 403 13.19 14.00 39.90
C GLU A 403 14.21 12.86 40.05
N SER A 404 14.06 11.74 39.32
CA SER A 404 15.03 10.64 39.36
C SER A 404 16.37 11.02 38.68
N ILE A 405 16.33 11.86 37.63
CA ILE A 405 17.53 12.36 36.94
C ILE A 405 18.31 13.35 37.80
N LYS A 406 17.64 14.09 38.70
CA LYS A 406 18.29 15.04 39.60
C LYS A 406 18.92 14.41 40.87
N LYS A 407 18.77 13.10 41.08
CA LYS A 407 19.26 12.38 42.26
C LYS A 407 20.39 11.39 41.98
N GLN A 408 21.07 11.45 40.85
CA GLN A 408 22.32 10.71 40.65
C GLN A 408 23.47 11.57 41.22
N PRO A 409 24.25 11.09 42.19
CA PRO A 409 25.44 11.76 42.67
C PRO A 409 26.58 11.61 41.65
N ASP A 410 27.47 12.64 41.62
CA ASP A 410 28.69 12.71 40.81
C ASP A 410 29.65 11.53 41.07
#